data_c10388faeb5a4d8c1b22d630773974e6
#
_entry.id   c10388faeb5a4d8c1b22d630773974e6
#
_cell.length_a   1.000
_cell.length_b   1.000
_cell.length_c   1.000
_cell.angle_alpha   90.00
_cell.angle_beta   90.00
_cell.angle_gamma   90.00
#
_symmetry.space_group_name_H-M   'P 1'
#
loop_
_entity.id
_entity.type
_entity.pdbx_description
1 polymer ?
#
loop_
_entity_poly.entity_id
_entity_poly.type
_entity_poly.pdbx_seq_one_letter_code
_entity_poly.pdbx_strand_id
1 'polypeptide(L)'
;MSDIEFLKTVSFSIPYEEGDKSCYISGNFNCYGDGSIELEKTSNNKWWAGTISLPPGSYEYFYCINQYFKMNERRESIRKPIKLYLKQETFFHDPNSSQFFSRTGGFRIIRCITPPEVKKVSISQRGNRKKRSEFNYTSKSYNIFEFLSKSDSDYTFCDENNRIFGPFSIPDYREAKRFPEVIYQTFPDRFNRIGNRDAELQEWEKLPERDSFYGGNINGIMEKVSYLKELGIDHLYLTPICKSKSNHRYDTDDYFKLDERFGTLEQLIELSDSLKKCKISMILDMVFNHTSIYFPKFKEELNKKLPGNKSWYKFISECDEGMRIRWPVENGKKKALYESFKDYGGMPKLNHRNEEVRNFMLKVMEFYSERINVSYLRYDVADSINLQSIRETLLKFRNKFPEIGHIAEVWCVSDIFFRLGSYTSSINYHLRDLIISLLRKKIGPNKLNSELLKMRFILGEDVFNRMMNIVGSHDTPRIGTVLESKSLSLCAYSLLMIMNGMPSIYYGDELGMEGGPDPDCRRTMEWDKVDSDFHKIFKSVISFRRNNSASYNGIMKFRRRRSGIIEILKYNENQKLEFNLNLGNANIRIKRFKEELTNSKSENIRENIIAPEEFRLIIV
;
A
#
# COMPACT_ATOMS: atom_id res chain seq x y z
N MET A 1 4.81 29.09 -4.10
CA MET A 1 5.95 29.30 -5.03
C MET A 1 7.21 28.49 -4.66
N SER A 2 7.25 27.79 -3.50
CA SER A 2 8.44 27.03 -3.01
C SER A 2 8.57 25.60 -3.52
N ASP A 3 7.49 24.98 -4.02
CA ASP A 3 7.52 23.59 -4.51
C ASP A 3 8.31 23.38 -5.82
N ILE A 4 8.71 24.47 -6.48
CA ILE A 4 9.25 24.44 -7.84
C ILE A 4 10.72 24.01 -7.88
N GLU A 5 11.51 24.24 -6.83
CA GLU A 5 12.94 23.88 -6.82
C GLU A 5 13.21 22.42 -6.48
N PHE A 6 12.32 21.74 -5.76
CA PHE A 6 12.47 20.33 -5.40
C PHE A 6 11.97 19.38 -6.50
N LEU A 7 10.83 19.68 -7.12
CA LEU A 7 10.28 18.88 -8.20
C LEU A 7 10.83 19.35 -9.55
N LYS A 8 11.37 18.41 -10.32
CA LYS A 8 11.89 18.66 -11.68
C LYS A 8 10.82 18.30 -12.69
N THR A 9 10.40 19.27 -13.50
CA THR A 9 9.46 19.02 -14.60
C THR A 9 10.16 18.25 -15.72
N VAL A 10 9.63 17.09 -16.06
CA VAL A 10 10.10 16.22 -17.14
C VAL A 10 9.05 16.23 -18.25
N SER A 11 9.48 16.51 -19.47
CA SER A 11 8.64 16.45 -20.65
C SER A 11 8.86 15.13 -21.39
N PHE A 12 7.77 14.51 -21.79
CA PHE A 12 7.75 13.28 -22.58
C PHE A 12 7.09 13.55 -23.91
N SER A 13 7.67 13.03 -24.99
CA SER A 13 7.05 13.09 -26.31
C SER A 13 7.49 11.92 -27.18
N ILE A 14 6.57 11.41 -28.00
CA ILE A 14 6.82 10.37 -28.99
C ILE A 14 5.98 10.67 -30.23
N PRO A 15 6.48 10.44 -31.47
CA PRO A 15 5.71 10.66 -32.68
C PRO A 15 4.39 9.90 -32.67
N TYR A 16 3.32 10.57 -33.12
CA TYR A 16 2.02 9.93 -33.34
C TYR A 16 2.00 9.29 -34.73
N GLU A 17 1.42 8.09 -34.82
CA GLU A 17 1.12 7.42 -36.09
C GLU A 17 -0.38 7.12 -36.21
N GLU A 18 -0.86 7.07 -37.45
CA GLU A 18 -2.26 6.71 -37.70
C GLU A 18 -2.54 5.29 -37.19
N GLY A 19 -3.63 5.13 -36.42
CA GLY A 19 -3.96 3.86 -35.74
C GLY A 19 -3.60 3.82 -34.25
N ASP A 20 -2.78 4.76 -33.73
CA ASP A 20 -2.57 4.86 -32.28
C ASP A 20 -3.86 5.31 -31.58
N LYS A 21 -4.30 4.55 -30.57
CA LYS A 21 -5.49 4.87 -29.78
C LYS A 21 -5.15 5.46 -28.42
N SER A 22 -3.99 5.07 -27.84
CA SER A 22 -3.51 5.55 -26.55
C SER A 22 -1.99 5.55 -26.48
N CYS A 23 -1.43 6.39 -25.63
CA CYS A 23 -0.02 6.41 -25.28
C CYS A 23 0.16 6.71 -23.79
N TYR A 24 0.88 5.86 -23.10
CA TYR A 24 1.16 5.99 -21.67
C TYR A 24 2.66 6.06 -21.39
N ILE A 25 3.03 6.71 -20.29
CA ILE A 25 4.34 6.56 -19.67
C ILE A 25 4.25 5.51 -18.56
N SER A 26 5.04 4.46 -18.70
CA SER A 26 5.13 3.35 -17.75
C SER A 26 6.55 3.28 -17.19
N GLY A 27 6.72 3.54 -15.90
CA GLY A 27 8.04 3.62 -15.26
C GLY A 27 8.01 3.27 -13.77
N ASN A 28 9.19 3.22 -13.16
CA ASN A 28 9.30 2.89 -11.73
C ASN A 28 8.68 3.96 -10.81
N PHE A 29 8.41 5.15 -11.31
CA PHE A 29 7.73 6.23 -10.57
C PHE A 29 6.20 6.04 -10.51
N ASN A 30 5.62 5.21 -11.37
CA ASN A 30 4.20 4.84 -11.35
C ASN A 30 3.99 3.32 -11.31
N CYS A 31 4.93 2.59 -10.70
CA CYS A 31 4.90 1.13 -10.54
C CYS A 31 4.83 0.36 -11.85
N TYR A 32 5.29 0.96 -12.95
CA TYR A 32 5.11 0.45 -14.31
C TYR A 32 3.64 0.26 -14.70
N GLY A 33 2.74 1.05 -14.10
CA GLY A 33 1.32 1.08 -14.44
C GLY A 33 1.09 1.52 -15.89
N ASP A 34 0.12 0.90 -16.52
CA ASP A 34 -0.17 1.06 -17.97
C ASP A 34 -1.41 1.94 -18.24
N GLY A 35 -1.77 2.81 -17.29
CA GLY A 35 -2.94 3.67 -17.42
C GLY A 35 -2.90 4.95 -16.61
N SER A 36 -2.03 5.02 -15.59
CA SER A 36 -2.01 6.14 -14.63
C SER A 36 -1.57 7.46 -15.25
N ILE A 37 -0.63 7.45 -16.19
CA ILE A 37 -0.09 8.64 -16.86
C ILE A 37 -0.26 8.47 -18.37
N GLU A 38 -1.29 9.10 -18.90
CA GLU A 38 -1.61 9.08 -20.32
C GLU A 38 -1.14 10.37 -20.99
N LEU A 39 -0.42 10.26 -22.11
CA LEU A 39 -0.03 11.39 -22.93
C LEU A 39 -1.19 11.87 -23.80
N GLU A 40 -1.15 13.14 -24.20
CA GLU A 40 -2.13 13.78 -25.06
C GLU A 40 -1.58 13.98 -26.46
N LYS A 41 -2.48 13.92 -27.46
CA LYS A 41 -2.11 14.32 -28.82
C LYS A 41 -1.89 15.83 -28.86
N THR A 42 -0.81 16.24 -29.48
CA THR A 42 -0.58 17.66 -29.76
C THR A 42 -1.62 18.19 -30.75
N SER A 43 -1.87 19.50 -30.73
CA SER A 43 -2.87 20.17 -31.59
C SER A 43 -2.65 19.93 -33.09
N ASN A 44 -1.42 19.68 -33.51
CA ASN A 44 -1.06 19.37 -34.90
C ASN A 44 -1.13 17.87 -35.23
N ASN A 45 -1.57 17.01 -34.31
CA ASN A 45 -1.66 15.56 -34.43
C ASN A 45 -0.33 14.86 -34.86
N LYS A 46 0.82 15.45 -34.53
CA LYS A 46 2.13 14.88 -34.89
C LYS A 46 2.78 14.11 -33.75
N TRP A 47 2.38 14.39 -32.50
CA TRP A 47 3.02 13.85 -31.32
C TRP A 47 2.02 13.45 -30.26
N TRP A 48 2.39 12.44 -29.47
CA TRP A 48 1.90 12.27 -28.12
C TRP A 48 2.84 13.03 -27.19
N ALA A 49 2.32 13.88 -26.31
CA ALA A 49 3.14 14.69 -25.41
C ALA A 49 2.49 14.85 -24.01
N GLY A 50 3.31 15.09 -23.02
CA GLY A 50 2.89 15.39 -21.66
C GLY A 50 4.05 15.75 -20.76
N THR A 51 3.76 16.26 -19.57
CA THR A 51 4.74 16.62 -18.56
C THR A 51 4.38 16.03 -17.21
N ILE A 52 5.39 15.69 -16.43
CA ILE A 52 5.24 15.26 -15.05
C ILE A 52 6.36 15.88 -14.20
N SER A 53 6.04 16.30 -13.00
CA SER A 53 7.04 16.76 -12.03
C SER A 53 7.45 15.59 -11.14
N LEU A 54 8.76 15.30 -11.09
CA LEU A 54 9.35 14.22 -10.31
C LEU A 54 10.37 14.77 -9.32
N PRO A 55 10.48 14.21 -8.11
CA PRO A 55 11.58 14.53 -7.20
C PRO A 55 12.92 14.08 -7.78
N PRO A 56 14.06 14.56 -7.26
CA PRO A 56 15.37 14.02 -7.61
C PRO A 56 15.43 12.50 -7.40
N GLY A 57 16.03 11.78 -8.36
CA GLY A 57 16.07 10.32 -8.31
C GLY A 57 16.60 9.67 -9.57
N SER A 58 16.60 8.35 -9.57
CA SER A 58 16.91 7.52 -10.74
C SER A 58 15.63 6.85 -11.20
N TYR A 59 15.26 7.12 -12.42
CA TYR A 59 14.01 6.65 -13.02
C TYR A 59 14.29 5.80 -14.25
N GLU A 60 13.35 4.90 -14.50
CA GLU A 60 13.34 4.04 -15.69
C GLU A 60 11.91 4.01 -16.23
N TYR A 61 11.74 4.14 -17.56
CA TYR A 61 10.42 4.21 -18.18
C TYR A 61 10.41 3.68 -19.62
N PHE A 62 9.17 3.45 -20.10
CA PHE A 62 8.84 3.16 -21.49
C PHE A 62 7.71 4.08 -21.95
N TYR A 63 7.60 4.29 -23.26
CA TYR A 63 6.36 4.69 -23.90
C TYR A 63 5.55 3.43 -24.22
N CYS A 64 4.30 3.38 -23.80
CA CYS A 64 3.41 2.25 -24.05
C CYS A 64 2.31 2.70 -25.02
N ILE A 65 2.40 2.26 -26.29
CA ILE A 65 1.39 2.54 -27.32
C ILE A 65 0.35 1.42 -27.30
N ASN A 66 -0.93 1.83 -27.32
CA ASN A 66 -2.05 0.89 -27.29
C ASN A 66 -1.92 -0.17 -26.18
N GLN A 67 -1.39 0.21 -25.02
CA GLN A 67 -1.08 -0.62 -23.84
C GLN A 67 0.04 -1.67 -24.06
N TYR A 68 0.22 -2.19 -25.28
CA TYR A 68 1.01 -3.40 -25.52
C TYR A 68 2.43 -3.15 -25.99
N PHE A 69 2.67 -2.06 -26.70
CA PHE A 69 3.95 -1.82 -27.38
C PHE A 69 4.85 -0.92 -26.53
N LYS A 70 5.95 -1.48 -26.03
CA LYS A 70 6.98 -0.74 -25.29
C LYS A 70 7.98 -0.13 -26.28
N MET A 71 8.02 1.21 -26.34
CA MET A 71 8.77 1.98 -27.31
C MET A 71 9.75 2.96 -26.63
N ASN A 72 10.82 3.34 -27.35
CA ASN A 72 11.62 4.51 -27.02
C ASN A 72 11.04 5.78 -27.71
N GLU A 73 11.70 6.93 -27.52
CA GLU A 73 11.29 8.24 -28.07
C GLU A 73 11.26 8.26 -29.62
N ARG A 74 11.97 7.34 -30.27
CA ARG A 74 12.01 7.19 -31.74
C ARG A 74 11.05 6.14 -32.28
N ARG A 75 10.13 5.63 -31.44
CA ARG A 75 9.21 4.53 -31.74
C ARG A 75 9.88 3.20 -32.06
N GLU A 76 11.11 3.00 -31.62
CA GLU A 76 11.75 1.70 -31.72
C GLU A 76 11.28 0.80 -30.57
N SER A 77 10.89 -0.43 -30.89
CA SER A 77 10.50 -1.42 -29.88
C SER A 77 11.69 -1.78 -28.98
N ILE A 78 11.54 -1.65 -27.67
CA ILE A 78 12.62 -1.88 -26.72
C ILE A 78 12.23 -2.86 -25.62
N ARG A 79 13.22 -3.67 -25.18
CA ARG A 79 13.06 -4.58 -24.03
C ARG A 79 13.58 -3.97 -22.73
N LYS A 80 14.51 -3.02 -22.81
CA LYS A 80 15.09 -2.35 -21.66
C LYS A 80 14.51 -0.95 -21.51
N PRO A 81 14.24 -0.48 -20.27
CA PRO A 81 13.69 0.86 -20.05
C PRO A 81 14.71 1.96 -20.39
N ILE A 82 14.17 3.12 -20.73
CA ILE A 82 14.92 4.36 -20.85
C ILE A 82 15.28 4.83 -19.44
N LYS A 83 16.53 5.28 -19.25
CA LYS A 83 17.02 5.76 -17.95
C LYS A 83 16.99 7.28 -17.88
N LEU A 84 16.44 7.79 -16.77
CA LEU A 84 16.38 9.21 -16.47
C LEU A 84 17.00 9.46 -15.09
N TYR A 85 17.95 10.38 -15.00
CA TYR A 85 18.59 10.77 -13.75
C TYR A 85 18.28 12.23 -13.44
N LEU A 86 17.60 12.47 -12.34
CA LEU A 86 17.30 13.81 -11.84
C LEU A 86 18.15 14.06 -10.58
N LYS A 87 19.10 14.99 -10.68
CA LYS A 87 20.04 15.31 -9.60
C LYS A 87 19.54 16.50 -8.81
N GLN A 88 19.71 16.46 -7.48
CA GLN A 88 19.56 17.65 -6.65
C GLN A 88 20.81 18.50 -6.79
N GLU A 89 20.64 19.74 -7.22
CA GLU A 89 21.76 20.63 -7.53
C GLU A 89 22.07 21.61 -6.39
N THR A 90 21.07 21.91 -5.55
CA THR A 90 21.19 22.89 -4.46
C THR A 90 20.70 22.29 -3.14
N PHE A 91 21.02 22.95 -2.02
CA PHE A 91 20.36 22.70 -0.75
C PHE A 91 18.86 23.07 -0.88
N PHE A 92 17.98 22.22 -0.36
CA PHE A 92 16.55 22.54 -0.32
C PHE A 92 15.90 22.08 1.00
N HIS A 93 15.01 22.92 1.51
CA HIS A 93 14.15 22.68 2.66
C HIS A 93 12.90 23.56 2.56
N ASP A 94 11.73 22.96 2.79
CA ASP A 94 10.44 23.67 2.87
C ASP A 94 9.72 23.29 4.16
N PRO A 95 9.64 24.20 5.15
CA PRO A 95 8.98 23.90 6.42
C PRO A 95 7.47 23.67 6.31
N ASN A 96 6.82 24.07 5.19
CA ASN A 96 5.38 23.88 4.98
C ASN A 96 5.04 22.54 4.32
N SER A 97 6.04 21.77 3.91
CA SER A 97 5.86 20.45 3.31
C SER A 97 6.09 19.33 4.33
N SER A 98 5.16 18.36 4.42
CA SER A 98 5.28 17.20 5.33
C SER A 98 6.45 16.27 4.99
N GLN A 99 7.07 16.42 3.83
CA GLN A 99 8.31 15.76 3.46
C GLN A 99 9.50 16.32 4.26
N PHE A 100 9.50 17.61 4.54
CA PHE A 100 10.59 18.35 5.18
C PHE A 100 10.34 18.72 6.63
N PHE A 101 9.08 18.91 7.03
CA PHE A 101 8.70 19.20 8.40
C PHE A 101 7.46 18.44 8.81
N SER A 102 7.49 17.86 10.02
CA SER A 102 6.31 17.20 10.60
C SER A 102 6.43 17.09 12.11
N ARG A 103 5.35 16.66 12.77
CA ARG A 103 5.32 16.32 14.20
C ARG A 103 4.91 14.86 14.37
N THR A 104 5.61 14.15 15.23
CA THR A 104 5.31 12.76 15.56
C THR A 104 5.72 12.47 16.99
N GLY A 105 4.79 12.01 17.83
CA GLY A 105 5.04 11.65 19.22
C GLY A 105 5.63 12.78 20.04
N GLY A 106 5.24 14.03 19.77
CA GLY A 106 5.72 15.24 20.43
C GLY A 106 7.07 15.76 19.93
N PHE A 107 7.70 15.10 18.96
CA PHE A 107 8.94 15.56 18.33
C PHE A 107 8.66 16.28 17.01
N ARG A 108 9.48 17.29 16.69
CA ARG A 108 9.57 17.90 15.37
C ARG A 108 10.59 17.12 14.56
N ILE A 109 10.15 16.65 13.42
CA ILE A 109 10.99 15.99 12.41
C ILE A 109 11.31 17.04 11.36
N ILE A 110 12.60 17.39 11.24
CA ILE A 110 13.07 18.43 10.33
C ILE A 110 14.02 17.77 9.33
N ARG A 111 13.80 17.95 8.04
CA ARG A 111 14.62 17.35 6.98
C ARG A 111 15.11 18.39 5.99
N CYS A 112 16.28 18.16 5.45
CA CYS A 112 16.74 18.85 4.24
C CYS A 112 17.27 17.85 3.23
N ILE A 113 17.26 18.25 1.96
CA ILE A 113 17.87 17.54 0.85
C ILE A 113 19.02 18.35 0.29
N THR A 114 20.08 17.68 -0.13
CA THR A 114 21.28 18.31 -0.63
C THR A 114 21.80 17.61 -1.87
N PRO A 115 22.67 18.28 -2.65
CA PRO A 115 23.47 17.60 -3.67
C PRO A 115 24.23 16.40 -3.07
N PRO A 116 24.51 15.36 -3.85
CA PRO A 116 25.18 14.14 -3.37
C PRO A 116 26.61 14.36 -2.88
N GLU A 117 27.21 15.50 -3.20
CA GLU A 117 28.56 15.89 -2.77
C GLU A 117 28.58 16.33 -1.28
N VAL A 118 27.49 16.91 -0.76
CA VAL A 118 27.37 17.37 0.64
C VAL A 118 27.22 16.17 1.57
N LYS A 119 28.22 15.93 2.41
CA LYS A 119 28.26 14.74 3.28
C LYS A 119 27.80 14.97 4.70
N LYS A 120 27.80 16.23 5.14
CA LYS A 120 27.43 16.59 6.51
C LYS A 120 26.58 17.84 6.53
N VAL A 121 25.51 17.81 7.31
CA VAL A 121 24.68 18.96 7.64
C VAL A 121 24.46 18.95 9.14
N SER A 122 24.43 20.10 9.75
CA SER A 122 24.05 20.32 11.14
C SER A 122 22.91 21.33 11.22
N ILE A 123 22.08 21.23 12.27
CA ILE A 123 21.03 22.20 12.58
C ILE A 123 21.40 22.99 13.84
N SER A 124 21.09 24.28 13.87
CA SER A 124 21.22 25.15 15.02
C SER A 124 19.88 25.82 15.31
N GLN A 125 19.47 25.82 16.57
CA GLN A 125 18.28 26.52 17.08
C GLN A 125 18.69 27.52 18.15
N ARG A 126 17.91 28.61 18.32
CA ARG A 126 18.21 29.68 19.28
C ARG A 126 18.50 29.11 20.68
N GLY A 127 19.68 29.37 21.20
CA GLY A 127 20.14 28.91 22.52
C GLY A 127 20.71 27.47 22.56
N ASN A 128 20.68 26.73 21.45
CA ASN A 128 21.18 25.35 21.38
C ASN A 128 22.49 25.25 20.59
N ARG A 129 23.38 24.32 21.00
CA ARG A 129 24.58 23.98 20.23
C ARG A 129 24.20 23.35 18.90
N LYS A 130 25.07 23.50 17.87
CA LYS A 130 24.95 22.80 16.59
C LYS A 130 24.73 21.31 16.83
N LYS A 131 23.64 20.77 16.27
CA LYS A 131 23.27 19.36 16.37
C LYS A 131 23.48 18.68 15.02
N ARG A 132 24.10 17.49 15.02
CA ARG A 132 24.22 16.64 13.82
C ARG A 132 22.90 15.95 13.50
N SER A 133 22.74 15.54 12.25
CA SER A 133 21.60 14.74 11.82
C SER A 133 21.51 13.43 12.61
N GLU A 134 20.30 13.02 12.94
CA GLU A 134 20.02 11.74 13.61
C GLU A 134 20.06 10.58 12.59
N PHE A 135 19.57 10.83 11.38
CA PHE A 135 19.47 9.86 10.30
C PHE A 135 19.89 10.49 8.97
N ASN A 136 20.53 9.70 8.12
CA ASN A 136 20.94 10.12 6.79
C ASN A 136 20.57 9.03 5.77
N TYR A 137 20.17 9.47 4.58
CA TYR A 137 20.10 8.66 3.37
C TYR A 137 21.01 9.26 2.31
N THR A 138 21.80 8.43 1.64
CA THR A 138 22.71 8.87 0.59
C THR A 138 22.46 8.10 -0.72
N SER A 139 22.48 8.81 -1.82
CA SER A 139 22.36 8.25 -3.16
C SER A 139 23.27 8.97 -4.14
N LYS A 140 23.27 8.53 -5.42
CA LYS A 140 23.97 9.22 -6.50
C LYS A 140 23.28 10.53 -6.92
N SER A 141 22.00 10.70 -6.58
CA SER A 141 21.18 11.83 -7.02
C SER A 141 21.02 12.89 -5.95
N TYR A 142 21.03 12.51 -4.66
CA TYR A 142 20.80 13.41 -3.53
C TYR A 142 21.15 12.75 -2.19
N ASN A 143 21.30 13.57 -1.14
CA ASN A 143 21.35 13.12 0.25
C ASN A 143 20.19 13.73 1.05
N ILE A 144 19.66 12.99 2.04
CA ILE A 144 18.66 13.45 2.99
C ILE A 144 19.31 13.46 4.38
N PHE A 145 19.08 14.54 5.13
CA PHE A 145 19.46 14.67 6.53
C PHE A 145 18.22 14.91 7.37
N GLU A 146 18.00 14.08 8.40
CA GLU A 146 16.86 14.20 9.32
C GLU A 146 17.35 14.58 10.71
N PHE A 147 16.65 15.53 11.33
CA PHE A 147 16.90 16.06 12.66
C PHE A 147 15.64 15.94 13.51
N LEU A 148 15.81 15.59 14.77
CA LEU A 148 14.74 15.56 15.76
C LEU A 148 14.91 16.71 16.75
N SER A 149 13.84 17.46 16.99
CA SER A 149 13.83 18.58 17.93
C SER A 149 12.62 18.55 18.85
N LYS A 150 12.75 19.11 20.06
CA LYS A 150 11.64 19.43 20.95
C LYS A 150 11.37 20.94 21.02
N SER A 151 12.25 21.75 20.41
CA SER A 151 12.16 23.21 20.43
C SER A 151 11.22 23.73 19.34
N ASP A 152 10.45 24.77 19.66
CA ASP A 152 9.63 25.53 18.71
C ASP A 152 10.32 26.82 18.24
N SER A 153 11.62 26.98 18.49
CA SER A 153 12.37 28.14 17.99
C SER A 153 12.81 27.97 16.55
N ASP A 154 12.99 29.11 15.87
CA ASP A 154 13.59 29.17 14.53
C ASP A 154 14.91 28.43 14.47
N TYR A 155 15.25 27.94 13.29
CA TYR A 155 16.44 27.15 13.09
C TYR A 155 17.14 27.49 11.77
N THR A 156 18.43 27.14 11.73
CA THR A 156 19.29 27.26 10.55
C THR A 156 19.98 25.94 10.31
N PHE A 157 20.27 25.65 9.06
CA PHE A 157 21.18 24.56 8.70
C PHE A 157 22.56 25.10 8.39
N CYS A 158 23.58 24.27 8.59
CA CYS A 158 24.97 24.56 8.25
C CYS A 158 25.58 23.31 7.66
N ASP A 159 26.13 23.41 6.44
CA ASP A 159 26.84 22.32 5.80
C ASP A 159 28.31 22.21 6.26
N GLU A 160 29.04 21.25 5.72
CA GLU A 160 30.47 21.02 6.03
C GLU A 160 31.41 22.15 5.58
N ASN A 161 30.95 22.99 4.65
CA ASN A 161 31.69 24.17 4.16
C ASN A 161 31.33 25.46 4.92
N ASN A 162 30.59 25.34 6.06
CA ASN A 162 30.07 26.45 6.84
C ASN A 162 29.07 27.36 6.08
N ARG A 163 28.47 26.91 4.99
CA ARG A 163 27.36 27.64 4.37
C ARG A 163 26.12 27.51 5.25
N ILE A 164 25.48 28.64 5.52
CA ILE A 164 24.29 28.73 6.39
C ILE A 164 23.07 28.91 5.52
N PHE A 165 22.02 28.14 5.82
CA PHE A 165 20.72 28.17 5.15
C PHE A 165 19.62 28.46 6.17
N GLY A 166 18.74 29.40 5.87
CA GLY A 166 17.72 29.93 6.76
C GLY A 166 18.01 31.36 7.24
N PRO A 167 17.37 31.87 8.29
CA PRO A 167 16.55 31.12 9.26
C PRO A 167 15.23 30.61 8.70
N PHE A 168 14.78 29.49 9.25
CA PHE A 168 13.47 28.90 8.98
C PHE A 168 12.63 28.93 10.26
N SER A 169 11.39 29.36 10.14
CA SER A 169 10.45 29.34 11.26
C SER A 169 9.72 28.01 11.36
N ILE A 170 9.38 27.63 12.58
CA ILE A 170 8.54 26.47 12.83
C ILE A 170 7.11 26.77 12.36
N PRO A 171 6.54 26.02 11.44
CA PRO A 171 5.17 26.24 10.99
C PRO A 171 4.16 25.92 12.10
N ASP A 172 3.01 26.60 12.07
CA ASP A 172 1.86 26.26 12.93
C ASP A 172 1.21 24.96 12.44
N TYR A 173 1.90 23.85 12.68
CA TYR A 173 1.49 22.52 12.28
C TYR A 173 1.04 21.74 13.52
N ARG A 174 -0.22 21.31 13.54
CA ARG A 174 -0.74 20.44 14.59
C ARG A 174 -0.49 18.97 14.23
N GLU A 175 0.05 18.23 15.17
CA GLU A 175 0.21 16.79 15.03
C GLU A 175 -1.18 16.14 14.88
N ALA A 176 -1.36 15.36 13.81
CA ALA A 176 -2.59 14.62 13.61
C ALA A 176 -2.77 13.57 14.70
N LYS A 177 -3.95 13.50 15.29
CA LYS A 177 -4.30 12.44 16.25
C LYS A 177 -4.23 11.09 15.56
N ARG A 178 -3.54 10.14 16.16
CA ARG A 178 -3.33 8.80 15.64
C ARG A 178 -3.92 7.76 16.58
N PHE A 179 -4.32 6.66 15.97
CA PHE A 179 -4.97 5.52 16.63
C PHE A 179 -4.23 4.23 16.26
N PRO A 180 -4.46 3.12 16.99
CA PRO A 180 -3.85 1.83 16.67
C PRO A 180 -4.17 1.32 15.26
N GLU A 181 -5.42 1.46 14.81
CA GLU A 181 -5.95 1.18 13.46
C GLU A 181 -5.50 -0.17 12.89
N VAL A 182 -5.87 -1.25 13.57
CA VAL A 182 -5.55 -2.62 13.14
C VAL A 182 -6.59 -3.09 12.12
N ILE A 183 -6.13 -3.45 10.93
CA ILE A 183 -6.95 -3.97 9.83
C ILE A 183 -6.91 -5.50 9.85
N TYR A 184 -8.05 -6.14 9.58
CA TYR A 184 -8.15 -7.57 9.31
C TYR A 184 -8.71 -7.79 7.92
N GLN A 185 -7.88 -8.34 7.02
CA GLN A 185 -8.26 -8.61 5.65
C GLN A 185 -8.84 -10.02 5.51
N THR A 186 -10.05 -10.11 4.99
CA THR A 186 -10.69 -11.39 4.67
C THR A 186 -10.75 -11.62 3.16
N PHE A 187 -10.76 -12.91 2.77
CA PHE A 187 -11.21 -13.38 1.48
C PHE A 187 -12.57 -14.05 1.70
N PRO A 188 -13.69 -13.40 1.36
CA PRO A 188 -15.03 -13.80 1.83
C PRO A 188 -15.38 -15.26 1.59
N ASP A 189 -15.08 -15.81 0.40
CA ASP A 189 -15.35 -17.20 0.04
C ASP A 189 -14.64 -18.24 0.94
N ARG A 190 -13.57 -17.83 1.64
CA ARG A 190 -12.67 -18.74 2.38
C ARG A 190 -12.65 -18.47 3.88
N PHE A 191 -13.39 -17.46 4.38
CA PHE A 191 -13.30 -17.05 5.78
C PHE A 191 -14.16 -17.91 6.70
N ASN A 192 -15.46 -17.94 6.48
CA ASN A 192 -16.37 -18.80 7.24
C ASN A 192 -17.68 -19.02 6.48
N ARG A 193 -18.21 -20.24 6.54
CA ARG A 193 -19.43 -20.66 5.84
C ARG A 193 -20.51 -21.04 6.82
N ILE A 194 -21.70 -20.44 6.69
CA ILE A 194 -22.92 -20.84 7.39
C ILE A 194 -24.06 -21.02 6.38
N GLY A 195 -24.85 -22.05 6.54
CA GLY A 195 -26.02 -22.36 5.72
C GLY A 195 -25.87 -23.62 4.88
N ASN A 196 -26.81 -23.82 3.93
CA ASN A 196 -26.88 -25.02 3.12
C ASN A 196 -25.64 -25.20 2.24
N ARG A 197 -25.16 -26.44 2.14
CA ARG A 197 -24.12 -26.84 1.20
C ARG A 197 -24.73 -26.90 -0.20
N ASP A 198 -24.30 -26.03 -1.08
CA ASP A 198 -24.52 -26.19 -2.52
C ASP A 198 -23.65 -27.34 -3.01
N ALA A 199 -24.18 -28.18 -3.90
CA ALA A 199 -23.45 -29.32 -4.44
C ALA A 199 -22.20 -28.93 -5.26
N GLU A 200 -22.11 -27.70 -5.70
CA GLU A 200 -20.94 -27.15 -6.43
C GLU A 200 -19.81 -26.69 -5.52
N LEU A 201 -20.02 -26.62 -4.19
CA LEU A 201 -19.00 -26.15 -3.26
C LEU A 201 -18.00 -27.25 -2.91
N GLN A 202 -16.73 -26.86 -2.83
CA GLN A 202 -15.66 -27.74 -2.35
C GLN A 202 -15.79 -28.02 -0.84
N GLU A 203 -15.24 -29.17 -0.42
CA GLU A 203 -15.07 -29.46 1.01
C GLU A 203 -14.10 -28.42 1.61
N TRP A 204 -14.40 -27.98 2.87
CA TRP A 204 -13.71 -26.83 3.50
C TRP A 204 -12.19 -27.03 3.62
N GLU A 205 -11.75 -28.23 3.89
CA GLU A 205 -10.33 -28.57 4.12
C GLU A 205 -9.55 -28.89 2.84
N LYS A 206 -10.23 -28.96 1.67
CA LYS A 206 -9.56 -29.23 0.40
C LYS A 206 -8.65 -28.06 0.00
N LEU A 207 -7.47 -28.36 -0.56
CA LEU A 207 -6.58 -27.33 -1.08
C LEU A 207 -7.25 -26.57 -2.25
N PRO A 208 -7.06 -25.26 -2.35
CA PRO A 208 -7.75 -24.45 -3.34
C PRO A 208 -7.20 -24.65 -4.76
N GLU A 209 -8.11 -24.79 -5.67
CA GLU A 209 -7.90 -24.64 -7.11
C GLU A 209 -8.37 -23.24 -7.52
N ARG A 210 -7.94 -22.76 -8.70
CA ARG A 210 -8.19 -21.39 -9.15
C ARG A 210 -9.69 -21.03 -9.16
N ASP A 211 -10.52 -21.93 -9.65
CA ASP A 211 -11.95 -21.67 -9.89
C ASP A 211 -12.87 -22.30 -8.81
N SER A 212 -12.28 -22.85 -7.74
CA SER A 212 -13.06 -23.53 -6.68
C SER A 212 -13.74 -22.54 -5.75
N PHE A 213 -15.00 -22.80 -5.41
CA PHE A 213 -15.80 -22.08 -4.41
C PHE A 213 -15.91 -22.90 -3.13
N TYR A 214 -15.82 -22.22 -1.98
CA TYR A 214 -15.97 -22.83 -0.65
C TYR A 214 -17.19 -22.30 0.11
N GLY A 215 -17.84 -21.24 -0.42
CA GLY A 215 -19.12 -20.77 0.06
C GLY A 215 -19.06 -19.97 1.35
N GLY A 216 -17.92 -19.40 1.70
CA GLY A 216 -17.85 -18.38 2.75
C GLY A 216 -18.77 -17.21 2.42
N ASN A 217 -19.53 -16.73 3.41
CA ASN A 217 -20.62 -15.79 3.19
C ASN A 217 -20.78 -14.77 4.34
N ILE A 218 -21.70 -13.82 4.16
CA ILE A 218 -21.97 -12.76 5.15
C ILE A 218 -22.38 -13.35 6.51
N ASN A 219 -23.22 -14.38 6.54
CA ASN A 219 -23.66 -15.02 7.78
C ASN A 219 -22.48 -15.66 8.52
N GLY A 220 -21.52 -16.23 7.76
CA GLY A 220 -20.28 -16.74 8.33
C GLY A 220 -19.43 -15.64 8.93
N ILE A 221 -19.32 -14.48 8.30
CA ILE A 221 -18.60 -13.33 8.88
C ILE A 221 -19.34 -12.81 10.10
N MET A 222 -20.67 -12.73 10.05
CA MET A 222 -21.51 -12.29 11.17
C MET A 222 -21.28 -13.12 12.43
N GLU A 223 -21.20 -14.45 12.30
CA GLU A 223 -20.89 -15.35 13.42
C GLU A 223 -19.54 -15.04 14.08
N LYS A 224 -18.57 -14.55 13.31
CA LYS A 224 -17.20 -14.28 13.76
C LYS A 224 -16.95 -12.84 14.22
N VAL A 225 -17.98 -11.99 14.30
CA VAL A 225 -17.82 -10.60 14.77
C VAL A 225 -17.26 -10.54 16.19
N SER A 226 -17.66 -11.43 17.09
CA SER A 226 -17.11 -11.52 18.46
C SER A 226 -15.62 -11.87 18.44
N TYR A 227 -15.21 -12.82 17.59
CA TYR A 227 -13.80 -13.17 17.39
C TYR A 227 -12.98 -11.97 16.93
N LEU A 228 -13.45 -11.23 15.93
CA LEU A 228 -12.77 -10.03 15.43
C LEU A 228 -12.62 -8.95 16.52
N LYS A 229 -13.68 -8.74 17.31
CA LYS A 229 -13.64 -7.82 18.45
C LYS A 229 -12.60 -8.24 19.50
N GLU A 230 -12.60 -9.53 19.88
CA GLU A 230 -11.67 -10.08 20.86
C GLU A 230 -10.22 -10.07 20.37
N LEU A 231 -9.99 -10.25 19.06
CA LEU A 231 -8.69 -10.11 18.43
C LEU A 231 -8.19 -8.65 18.48
N GLY A 232 -9.09 -7.68 18.66
CA GLY A 232 -8.75 -6.26 18.78
C GLY A 232 -8.63 -5.53 17.43
N ILE A 233 -9.51 -5.87 16.48
CA ILE A 233 -9.56 -5.29 15.15
C ILE A 233 -10.34 -3.97 15.15
N ASP A 234 -9.90 -3.00 14.37
CA ASP A 234 -10.58 -1.71 14.16
C ASP A 234 -11.28 -1.64 12.80
N HIS A 235 -10.74 -2.34 11.78
CA HIS A 235 -11.29 -2.32 10.43
C HIS A 235 -11.33 -3.73 9.83
N LEU A 236 -12.50 -4.15 9.34
CA LEU A 236 -12.66 -5.37 8.55
C LEU A 236 -12.55 -5.02 7.06
N TYR A 237 -11.49 -5.50 6.41
CA TYR A 237 -11.31 -5.35 4.98
C TYR A 237 -11.86 -6.57 4.24
N LEU A 238 -12.86 -6.35 3.38
CA LEU A 238 -13.43 -7.34 2.49
C LEU A 238 -12.84 -7.18 1.09
N THR A 239 -12.23 -8.24 0.53
CA THR A 239 -11.96 -8.29 -0.92
C THR A 239 -13.31 -8.23 -1.67
N PRO A 240 -13.35 -8.05 -3.01
CA PRO A 240 -14.59 -7.69 -3.71
C PRO A 240 -15.80 -8.55 -3.36
N ILE A 241 -16.94 -7.91 -3.20
CA ILE A 241 -18.21 -8.51 -2.77
C ILE A 241 -19.31 -8.42 -3.84
N CYS A 242 -19.07 -7.67 -4.92
CA CYS A 242 -20.04 -7.45 -5.97
C CYS A 242 -20.23 -8.68 -6.83
N LYS A 243 -21.37 -8.75 -7.55
CA LYS A 243 -21.73 -9.85 -8.46
C LYS A 243 -20.62 -10.12 -9.47
N SER A 244 -20.22 -11.39 -9.54
CA SER A 244 -19.15 -11.88 -10.41
C SER A 244 -19.29 -13.37 -10.73
N LYS A 245 -18.52 -13.87 -11.71
CA LYS A 245 -18.43 -15.29 -12.04
C LYS A 245 -17.32 -16.00 -11.27
N SER A 246 -16.32 -15.27 -10.75
CA SER A 246 -15.19 -15.85 -10.05
C SER A 246 -15.36 -15.82 -8.52
N ASN A 247 -14.61 -16.67 -7.83
CA ASN A 247 -14.54 -16.68 -6.35
C ASN A 247 -13.87 -15.43 -5.76
N HIS A 248 -12.98 -14.79 -6.52
CA HIS A 248 -12.26 -13.58 -6.11
C HIS A 248 -13.03 -12.29 -6.41
N ARG A 249 -14.01 -12.31 -7.29
CA ARG A 249 -14.92 -11.21 -7.66
C ARG A 249 -14.27 -9.94 -8.21
N TYR A 250 -13.00 -10.01 -8.62
CA TYR A 250 -12.35 -8.87 -9.31
C TYR A 250 -12.88 -8.67 -10.74
N ASP A 251 -13.48 -9.65 -11.38
CA ASP A 251 -14.21 -9.55 -12.63
C ASP A 251 -15.69 -9.21 -12.38
N THR A 252 -15.97 -7.97 -12.00
CA THR A 252 -17.30 -7.52 -11.55
C THR A 252 -18.29 -7.42 -12.71
N ASP A 253 -19.46 -8.10 -12.57
CA ASP A 253 -20.58 -8.08 -13.52
C ASP A 253 -21.60 -6.97 -13.20
N ASP A 254 -21.82 -6.66 -11.93
CA ASP A 254 -22.76 -5.63 -11.46
C ASP A 254 -22.28 -5.05 -10.13
N TYR A 255 -21.95 -3.77 -10.10
CA TYR A 255 -21.40 -3.08 -8.92
C TYR A 255 -22.45 -2.72 -7.87
N PHE A 256 -23.74 -2.72 -8.21
CA PHE A 256 -24.84 -2.40 -7.31
C PHE A 256 -25.52 -3.61 -6.71
N LYS A 257 -25.10 -4.83 -7.14
CA LYS A 257 -25.58 -6.10 -6.60
C LYS A 257 -24.44 -6.86 -5.95
N LEU A 258 -24.70 -7.43 -4.80
CA LEU A 258 -23.78 -8.39 -4.19
C LEU A 258 -23.79 -9.70 -4.97
N ASP A 259 -22.69 -10.43 -4.88
CA ASP A 259 -22.65 -11.82 -5.34
C ASP A 259 -23.61 -12.66 -4.50
N GLU A 260 -24.49 -13.41 -5.16
CA GLU A 260 -25.54 -14.20 -4.51
C GLU A 260 -24.98 -15.28 -3.55
N ARG A 261 -23.76 -15.78 -3.86
CA ARG A 261 -23.06 -16.73 -2.97
C ARG A 261 -22.52 -16.07 -1.71
N PHE A 262 -22.31 -14.74 -1.74
CA PHE A 262 -21.85 -13.98 -0.60
C PHE A 262 -23.00 -13.54 0.29
N GLY A 263 -24.11 -13.06 -0.28
CA GLY A 263 -25.31 -12.65 0.45
C GLY A 263 -26.05 -11.49 -0.19
N THR A 264 -26.94 -10.85 0.59
CA THR A 264 -27.77 -9.73 0.15
C THR A 264 -27.26 -8.38 0.69
N LEU A 265 -27.76 -7.28 0.12
CA LEU A 265 -27.44 -5.93 0.60
C LEU A 265 -27.97 -5.70 2.04
N GLU A 266 -29.13 -6.24 2.36
CA GLU A 266 -29.73 -6.17 3.70
C GLU A 266 -28.84 -6.86 4.72
N GLN A 267 -28.33 -8.06 4.42
CA GLN A 267 -27.38 -8.77 5.27
C GLN A 267 -26.05 -8.00 5.43
N LEU A 268 -25.59 -7.31 4.38
CA LEU A 268 -24.39 -6.47 4.48
C LEU A 268 -24.61 -5.28 5.42
N ILE A 269 -25.80 -4.66 5.39
CA ILE A 269 -26.18 -3.58 6.30
C ILE A 269 -26.22 -4.11 7.75
N GLU A 270 -26.83 -5.27 7.98
CA GLU A 270 -26.88 -5.92 9.30
C GLU A 270 -25.47 -6.25 9.82
N LEU A 271 -24.59 -6.77 8.96
CA LEU A 271 -23.19 -7.00 9.31
C LEU A 271 -22.49 -5.70 9.70
N SER A 272 -22.68 -4.64 8.91
CA SER A 272 -22.11 -3.32 9.17
C SER A 272 -22.57 -2.77 10.52
N ASP A 273 -23.86 -2.91 10.85
CA ASP A 273 -24.41 -2.46 12.15
C ASP A 273 -23.87 -3.28 13.32
N SER A 274 -23.70 -4.60 13.13
CA SER A 274 -23.10 -5.49 14.12
C SER A 274 -21.62 -5.12 14.39
N LEU A 275 -20.85 -4.89 13.33
CA LEU A 275 -19.45 -4.43 13.43
C LEU A 275 -19.37 -3.07 14.12
N LYS A 276 -20.23 -2.12 13.75
CA LYS A 276 -20.28 -0.77 14.35
C LYS A 276 -20.55 -0.81 15.86
N LYS A 277 -21.41 -1.71 16.35
CA LYS A 277 -21.62 -1.95 17.80
C LYS A 277 -20.35 -2.42 18.49
N CYS A 278 -19.47 -3.11 17.78
CA CYS A 278 -18.15 -3.53 18.24
C CYS A 278 -17.04 -2.48 18.00
N LYS A 279 -17.38 -1.29 17.48
CA LYS A 279 -16.45 -0.22 17.06
C LYS A 279 -15.51 -0.65 15.93
N ILE A 280 -15.96 -1.55 15.08
CA ILE A 280 -15.27 -1.99 13.88
C ILE A 280 -15.95 -1.34 12.68
N SER A 281 -15.18 -0.74 11.79
CA SER A 281 -15.66 -0.23 10.50
C SER A 281 -15.24 -1.15 9.36
N MET A 282 -15.73 -0.88 8.15
CA MET A 282 -15.44 -1.68 6.98
C MET A 282 -14.47 -0.97 6.03
N ILE A 283 -13.65 -1.76 5.35
CA ILE A 283 -12.88 -1.34 4.16
C ILE A 283 -13.43 -2.14 2.99
N LEU A 284 -13.86 -1.45 1.94
CA LEU A 284 -14.37 -2.09 0.72
C LEU A 284 -13.39 -1.97 -0.43
N ASP A 285 -13.34 -3.01 -1.24
CA ASP A 285 -12.51 -3.09 -2.44
C ASP A 285 -13.27 -2.55 -3.66
N MET A 286 -12.72 -1.51 -4.30
CA MET A 286 -13.28 -0.83 -5.48
C MET A 286 -12.52 -1.24 -6.73
N VAL A 287 -13.12 -2.10 -7.54
CA VAL A 287 -12.53 -2.58 -8.79
C VAL A 287 -12.88 -1.62 -9.92
N PHE A 288 -12.11 -0.54 -10.06
CA PHE A 288 -12.39 0.51 -11.05
C PHE A 288 -11.39 0.58 -12.22
N ASN A 289 -10.37 -0.28 -12.24
CA ASN A 289 -9.49 -0.37 -13.39
C ASN A 289 -10.19 -1.05 -14.58
N HIS A 290 -11.00 -2.07 -14.32
CA HIS A 290 -11.64 -2.92 -15.33
C HIS A 290 -13.00 -3.42 -14.85
N THR A 291 -13.75 -4.02 -15.76
CA THR A 291 -14.97 -4.79 -15.45
C THR A 291 -14.83 -6.22 -15.98
N SER A 292 -15.81 -7.07 -15.72
CA SER A 292 -15.96 -8.33 -16.44
C SER A 292 -16.42 -8.09 -17.89
N ILE A 293 -16.14 -9.03 -18.78
CA ILE A 293 -16.76 -9.10 -20.12
C ILE A 293 -18.29 -9.31 -20.06
N TYR A 294 -18.80 -9.73 -18.91
CA TYR A 294 -20.24 -9.89 -18.70
C TYR A 294 -20.94 -8.62 -18.24
N PHE A 295 -20.19 -7.58 -17.92
CA PHE A 295 -20.75 -6.29 -17.53
C PHE A 295 -21.65 -5.73 -18.66
N PRO A 296 -22.91 -5.32 -18.37
CA PRO A 296 -23.88 -4.96 -19.41
C PRO A 296 -23.39 -3.90 -20.39
N LYS A 297 -22.69 -2.87 -19.88
CA LYS A 297 -22.17 -1.79 -20.72
C LYS A 297 -21.08 -2.25 -21.68
N PHE A 298 -20.23 -3.21 -21.28
CA PHE A 298 -19.24 -3.78 -22.17
C PHE A 298 -19.89 -4.56 -23.31
N LYS A 299 -20.90 -5.40 -23.02
CA LYS A 299 -21.68 -6.12 -24.04
C LYS A 299 -22.38 -5.20 -25.01
N GLU A 300 -22.94 -4.08 -24.49
CA GLU A 300 -23.58 -3.07 -25.32
C GLU A 300 -22.58 -2.43 -26.31
N GLU A 301 -21.39 -2.07 -25.83
CA GLU A 301 -20.39 -1.35 -26.62
C GLU A 301 -19.61 -2.23 -27.61
N LEU A 302 -19.50 -3.54 -27.34
CA LEU A 302 -18.95 -4.50 -28.30
C LEU A 302 -19.68 -4.51 -29.64
N ASN A 303 -20.96 -4.12 -29.64
CA ASN A 303 -21.84 -4.15 -30.82
C ASN A 303 -22.06 -2.75 -31.42
N LYS A 304 -21.44 -1.69 -30.85
CA LYS A 304 -21.65 -0.30 -31.32
C LYS A 304 -20.31 0.32 -31.74
N LYS A 305 -20.30 1.01 -32.89
CA LYS A 305 -19.21 1.92 -33.27
C LYS A 305 -19.38 3.24 -32.50
N LEU A 306 -18.70 3.40 -31.35
CA LEU A 306 -18.69 4.65 -30.62
C LEU A 306 -17.36 5.39 -30.85
N PRO A 307 -17.38 6.73 -31.03
CA PRO A 307 -16.14 7.53 -31.03
C PRO A 307 -15.34 7.29 -29.74
N GLY A 308 -14.01 7.13 -29.84
CA GLY A 308 -13.14 6.67 -28.76
C GLY A 308 -13.27 7.38 -27.40
N ASN A 309 -13.59 8.69 -27.38
CA ASN A 309 -13.82 9.46 -26.16
C ASN A 309 -15.23 9.28 -25.55
N LYS A 310 -16.19 8.74 -26.29
CA LYS A 310 -17.55 8.43 -25.83
C LYS A 310 -17.72 6.99 -25.39
N SER A 311 -16.73 6.11 -25.66
CA SER A 311 -16.77 4.72 -25.22
C SER A 311 -16.31 4.61 -23.76
N TRP A 312 -16.95 3.69 -23.02
CA TRP A 312 -16.53 3.30 -21.69
C TRP A 312 -15.23 2.47 -21.68
N TYR A 313 -14.86 1.93 -22.85
CA TYR A 313 -13.68 1.07 -23.04
C TYR A 313 -12.80 1.59 -24.16
N LYS A 314 -11.52 1.23 -24.15
CA LYS A 314 -10.57 1.59 -25.20
C LYS A 314 -10.38 0.41 -26.15
N PHE A 315 -11.07 0.48 -27.30
CA PHE A 315 -10.91 -0.51 -28.37
C PHE A 315 -9.67 -0.17 -29.21
N ILE A 316 -8.84 -1.18 -29.47
CA ILE A 316 -7.55 -1.05 -30.19
C ILE A 316 -7.76 -1.09 -31.70
N SER A 317 -8.78 -1.82 -32.17
CA SER A 317 -9.18 -1.87 -33.57
C SER A 317 -10.61 -1.38 -33.75
N GLU A 318 -10.93 -0.86 -34.94
CA GLU A 318 -12.32 -0.66 -35.34
C GLU A 318 -12.97 -2.04 -35.49
N CYS A 319 -13.90 -2.34 -34.60
CA CYS A 319 -14.69 -3.57 -34.71
C CYS A 319 -15.76 -3.34 -35.77
N ASP A 320 -15.71 -4.07 -36.91
CA ASP A 320 -16.80 -4.15 -37.84
C ASP A 320 -18.00 -4.90 -37.23
N GLU A 321 -19.23 -4.56 -37.67
CA GLU A 321 -20.44 -5.27 -37.29
C GLU A 321 -20.23 -6.78 -37.47
N GLY A 322 -20.39 -7.55 -36.38
CA GLY A 322 -20.26 -9.01 -36.40
C GLY A 322 -18.90 -9.55 -35.93
N MET A 323 -17.94 -8.74 -35.50
CA MET A 323 -16.75 -9.24 -34.84
C MET A 323 -17.08 -9.78 -33.44
N ARG A 324 -17.28 -11.08 -33.37
CA ARG A 324 -17.06 -11.86 -32.15
C ARG A 324 -15.64 -11.57 -31.67
N ILE A 325 -15.40 -11.57 -30.35
CA ILE A 325 -14.10 -11.43 -29.72
C ILE A 325 -13.09 -12.31 -30.49
N ARG A 326 -12.41 -11.73 -31.46
CA ARG A 326 -11.31 -12.40 -32.16
C ARG A 326 -10.05 -12.06 -31.36
N TRP A 327 -9.50 -13.10 -30.76
CA TRP A 327 -8.21 -13.03 -30.08
C TRP A 327 -7.11 -13.19 -31.16
N PRO A 328 -6.41 -12.12 -31.57
CA PRO A 328 -5.25 -12.31 -32.42
C PRO A 328 -4.23 -13.15 -31.65
N VAL A 329 -3.71 -14.17 -32.29
CA VAL A 329 -2.65 -15.02 -31.74
C VAL A 329 -1.31 -14.40 -32.12
N GLU A 330 -0.64 -13.77 -31.17
CA GLU A 330 0.75 -13.34 -31.31
C GLU A 330 1.59 -14.18 -30.35
N ASN A 331 2.58 -14.90 -30.87
CA ASN A 331 3.42 -15.83 -30.08
C ASN A 331 2.62 -16.86 -29.24
N GLY A 332 1.51 -17.38 -29.77
CA GLY A 332 0.68 -18.38 -29.11
C GLY A 332 -0.24 -17.84 -28.01
N LYS A 333 -0.23 -16.53 -27.73
CA LYS A 333 -1.13 -15.89 -26.76
C LYS A 333 -2.24 -15.13 -27.46
N LYS A 334 -3.48 -15.37 -27.03
CA LYS A 334 -4.64 -14.60 -27.49
C LYS A 334 -4.56 -13.18 -26.91
N LYS A 335 -4.64 -12.15 -27.75
CA LYS A 335 -4.73 -10.75 -27.34
C LYS A 335 -6.14 -10.21 -27.55
N ALA A 336 -6.64 -9.41 -26.60
CA ALA A 336 -7.90 -8.71 -26.74
C ALA A 336 -7.78 -7.55 -27.76
N LEU A 337 -8.86 -7.24 -28.46
CA LEU A 337 -8.96 -6.07 -29.34
C LEU A 337 -9.32 -4.78 -28.58
N TYR A 338 -9.17 -4.78 -27.28
CA TYR A 338 -9.39 -3.68 -26.33
C TYR A 338 -8.35 -3.74 -25.23
N GLU A 339 -8.08 -2.61 -24.61
CA GLU A 339 -7.22 -2.58 -23.42
C GLU A 339 -7.82 -3.44 -22.31
N SER A 340 -7.00 -4.25 -21.66
CA SER A 340 -7.42 -5.20 -20.63
C SER A 340 -6.39 -5.31 -19.51
N PHE A 341 -6.81 -5.77 -18.34
CA PHE A 341 -5.91 -5.98 -17.20
C PHE A 341 -4.85 -7.03 -17.53
N LYS A 342 -3.57 -6.63 -17.55
CA LYS A 342 -2.41 -7.52 -17.84
C LYS A 342 -2.61 -8.39 -19.07
N ASP A 343 -3.21 -7.83 -20.12
CA ASP A 343 -3.54 -8.55 -21.36
C ASP A 343 -4.54 -9.71 -21.19
N TYR A 344 -5.21 -9.79 -20.03
CA TYR A 344 -6.26 -10.78 -19.80
C TYR A 344 -7.60 -10.25 -20.33
N GLY A 345 -8.02 -10.76 -21.48
CA GLY A 345 -9.22 -10.28 -22.16
C GLY A 345 -10.54 -10.48 -21.40
N GLY A 346 -10.59 -11.28 -20.36
CA GLY A 346 -11.74 -11.39 -19.46
C GLY A 346 -12.03 -10.14 -18.62
N MET A 347 -11.06 -9.18 -18.56
CA MET A 347 -11.12 -7.99 -17.73
C MET A 347 -10.83 -6.72 -18.55
N PRO A 348 -11.79 -6.23 -19.37
CA PRO A 348 -11.65 -5.04 -20.20
C PRO A 348 -11.49 -3.79 -19.32
N LYS A 349 -10.48 -2.94 -19.63
CA LYS A 349 -10.17 -1.71 -18.88
C LYS A 349 -11.19 -0.61 -19.18
N LEU A 350 -11.59 0.08 -18.11
CA LEU A 350 -12.44 1.26 -18.19
C LEU A 350 -11.67 2.48 -18.74
N ASN A 351 -12.33 3.24 -19.58
CA ASN A 351 -11.83 4.53 -20.07
C ASN A 351 -12.11 5.64 -19.03
N HIS A 352 -11.21 5.83 -18.08
CA HIS A 352 -11.38 6.81 -16.99
C HIS A 352 -11.50 8.26 -17.49
N ARG A 353 -11.07 8.59 -18.73
CA ARG A 353 -11.27 9.91 -19.33
C ARG A 353 -12.72 10.16 -19.72
N ASN A 354 -13.53 9.10 -19.88
CA ASN A 354 -14.96 9.23 -20.11
C ASN A 354 -15.66 9.73 -18.84
N GLU A 355 -16.42 10.80 -18.96
CA GLU A 355 -17.14 11.41 -17.82
C GLU A 355 -18.22 10.47 -17.25
N GLU A 356 -18.91 9.69 -18.09
CA GLU A 356 -19.89 8.69 -17.63
C GLU A 356 -19.24 7.63 -16.74
N VAL A 357 -18.00 7.20 -17.07
CA VAL A 357 -17.24 6.26 -16.26
C VAL A 357 -16.91 6.88 -14.89
N ARG A 358 -16.43 8.12 -14.86
CA ARG A 358 -16.14 8.82 -13.59
C ARG A 358 -17.40 9.02 -12.73
N ASN A 359 -18.51 9.38 -13.35
CA ASN A 359 -19.79 9.52 -12.65
C ASN A 359 -20.33 8.16 -12.16
N PHE A 360 -20.11 7.09 -12.90
CA PHE A 360 -20.41 5.73 -12.47
C PHE A 360 -19.57 5.33 -11.24
N MET A 361 -18.26 5.54 -11.27
CA MET A 361 -17.38 5.27 -10.13
C MET A 361 -17.85 6.02 -8.88
N LEU A 362 -18.18 7.32 -9.04
CA LEU A 362 -18.70 8.14 -7.94
C LEU A 362 -20.00 7.55 -7.36
N LYS A 363 -20.96 7.17 -8.21
CA LYS A 363 -22.22 6.57 -7.78
C LYS A 363 -22.02 5.25 -7.03
N VAL A 364 -21.08 4.41 -7.44
CA VAL A 364 -20.77 3.15 -6.73
C VAL A 364 -20.20 3.44 -5.35
N MET A 365 -19.26 4.37 -5.23
CA MET A 365 -18.69 4.76 -3.93
C MET A 365 -19.77 5.32 -3.00
N GLU A 366 -20.61 6.24 -3.49
CA GLU A 366 -21.71 6.82 -2.71
C GLU A 366 -22.72 5.76 -2.30
N PHE A 367 -23.09 4.84 -3.19
CA PHE A 367 -24.06 3.77 -2.92
C PHE A 367 -23.73 2.96 -1.67
N TYR A 368 -22.47 2.54 -1.52
CA TYR A 368 -22.03 1.79 -0.34
C TYR A 368 -21.84 2.69 0.87
N SER A 369 -21.21 3.86 0.69
CA SER A 369 -20.87 4.76 1.80
C SER A 369 -22.11 5.37 2.49
N GLU A 370 -23.25 5.47 1.81
CA GLU A 370 -24.52 5.89 2.38
C GLU A 370 -25.20 4.81 3.22
N ARG A 371 -24.88 3.53 2.99
CA ARG A 371 -25.63 2.38 3.52
C ARG A 371 -24.92 1.64 4.64
N ILE A 372 -23.60 1.68 4.63
CA ILE A 372 -22.80 0.92 5.59
C ILE A 372 -21.68 1.78 6.20
N ASN A 373 -21.16 1.38 7.36
CA ASN A 373 -20.11 2.08 8.09
C ASN A 373 -18.73 1.83 7.46
N VAL A 374 -18.42 2.54 6.36
CA VAL A 374 -17.13 2.47 5.66
C VAL A 374 -16.15 3.50 6.23
N SER A 375 -14.93 3.10 6.53
CA SER A 375 -13.84 4.00 6.91
C SER A 375 -12.86 4.25 5.78
N TYR A 376 -12.65 3.25 4.91
CA TYR A 376 -11.76 3.35 3.77
C TYR A 376 -12.34 2.63 2.56
N LEU A 377 -12.02 3.16 1.37
CA LEU A 377 -12.19 2.48 0.09
C LEU A 377 -10.80 2.12 -0.45
N ARG A 378 -10.56 0.85 -0.76
CA ARG A 378 -9.33 0.37 -1.40
C ARG A 378 -9.57 0.28 -2.90
N TYR A 379 -8.67 0.78 -3.69
CA TYR A 379 -8.76 0.82 -5.15
C TYR A 379 -7.81 -0.21 -5.75
N ASP A 380 -8.42 -1.20 -6.39
CA ASP A 380 -7.73 -2.28 -7.10
C ASP A 380 -6.93 -1.72 -8.28
N VAL A 381 -5.69 -2.21 -8.45
CA VAL A 381 -4.79 -1.82 -9.56
C VAL A 381 -4.72 -0.31 -9.75
N ALA A 382 -4.56 0.45 -8.66
CA ALA A 382 -4.59 1.92 -8.67
C ALA A 382 -3.48 2.53 -9.53
N ASP A 383 -2.40 1.81 -9.78
CA ASP A 383 -1.31 2.20 -10.69
C ASP A 383 -1.72 2.21 -12.18
N SER A 384 -2.84 1.60 -12.52
CA SER A 384 -3.40 1.57 -13.88
C SER A 384 -4.65 2.45 -14.05
N ILE A 385 -5.13 3.11 -12.98
CA ILE A 385 -6.21 4.10 -13.03
C ILE A 385 -5.63 5.47 -13.37
N ASN A 386 -6.21 6.17 -14.35
CA ASN A 386 -5.75 7.51 -14.74
C ASN A 386 -5.78 8.49 -13.55
N LEU A 387 -4.61 9.06 -13.18
CA LEU A 387 -4.43 9.86 -11.97
C LEU A 387 -5.26 11.14 -11.95
N GLN A 388 -5.40 11.83 -13.08
CA GLN A 388 -6.23 13.03 -13.15
C GLN A 388 -7.71 12.69 -12.97
N SER A 389 -8.19 11.66 -13.66
CA SER A 389 -9.58 11.23 -13.61
C SER A 389 -9.98 10.76 -12.22
N ILE A 390 -9.15 9.97 -11.55
CA ILE A 390 -9.43 9.52 -10.19
C ILE A 390 -9.40 10.70 -9.20
N ARG A 391 -8.46 11.64 -9.37
CA ARG A 391 -8.42 12.86 -8.54
C ARG A 391 -9.74 13.63 -8.61
N GLU A 392 -10.24 13.89 -9.81
CA GLU A 392 -11.52 14.61 -10.01
C GLU A 392 -12.67 13.87 -9.31
N THR A 393 -12.71 12.55 -9.43
CA THR A 393 -13.74 11.71 -8.80
C THR A 393 -13.63 11.73 -7.28
N LEU A 394 -12.41 11.58 -6.73
CA LEU A 394 -12.19 11.58 -5.28
C LEU A 394 -12.45 12.95 -4.64
N LEU A 395 -12.14 14.05 -5.33
CA LEU A 395 -12.46 15.38 -4.83
C LEU A 395 -13.98 15.60 -4.74
N LYS A 396 -14.75 15.16 -5.76
CA LYS A 396 -16.23 15.20 -5.71
C LYS A 396 -16.78 14.34 -4.56
N PHE A 397 -16.26 13.12 -4.40
CA PHE A 397 -16.68 12.21 -3.33
C PHE A 397 -16.42 12.78 -1.93
N ARG A 398 -15.25 13.36 -1.69
CA ARG A 398 -14.89 13.97 -0.39
C ARG A 398 -15.72 15.16 0.02
N ASN A 399 -16.37 15.86 -0.91
CA ASN A 399 -17.30 16.92 -0.57
C ASN A 399 -18.49 16.39 0.24
N LYS A 400 -18.86 15.12 0.05
CA LYS A 400 -19.97 14.45 0.75
C LYS A 400 -19.51 13.55 1.90
N PHE A 401 -18.33 12.90 1.73
CA PHE A 401 -17.76 11.93 2.67
C PHE A 401 -16.29 12.27 3.00
N PRO A 402 -16.03 13.40 3.69
CA PRO A 402 -14.65 13.86 3.94
C PRO A 402 -13.85 12.95 4.88
N GLU A 403 -14.54 12.13 5.70
CA GLU A 403 -13.94 11.23 6.67
C GLU A 403 -13.47 9.89 6.07
N ILE A 404 -13.96 9.52 4.89
CA ILE A 404 -13.61 8.24 4.26
C ILE A 404 -12.23 8.34 3.58
N GLY A 405 -11.33 7.46 3.99
CA GLY A 405 -9.99 7.37 3.41
C GLY A 405 -9.95 6.58 2.09
N HIS A 406 -8.88 6.79 1.32
CA HIS A 406 -8.70 6.18 0.00
C HIS A 406 -7.36 5.45 -0.05
N ILE A 407 -7.37 4.12 -0.11
CA ILE A 407 -6.19 3.25 -0.12
C ILE A 407 -5.89 2.82 -1.55
N ALA A 408 -4.78 3.25 -2.11
CA ALA A 408 -4.33 2.78 -3.42
C ALA A 408 -3.62 1.42 -3.30
N GLU A 409 -3.98 0.45 -4.14
CA GLU A 409 -3.10 -0.68 -4.36
C GLU A 409 -2.02 -0.28 -5.35
N VAL A 410 -0.81 -0.09 -4.84
CA VAL A 410 0.38 0.18 -5.63
C VAL A 410 1.58 -0.56 -5.04
N TRP A 411 2.47 -1.07 -5.90
CA TRP A 411 3.57 -1.94 -5.50
C TRP A 411 4.91 -1.21 -5.37
N CYS A 412 4.92 0.12 -5.51
CA CYS A 412 6.11 0.95 -5.37
C CYS A 412 5.93 2.07 -4.36
N VAL A 413 7.02 2.73 -4.02
CA VAL A 413 7.02 3.95 -3.20
C VAL A 413 7.09 5.15 -4.13
N SER A 414 5.98 5.86 -4.29
CA SER A 414 5.88 7.05 -5.13
C SER A 414 4.86 8.04 -4.59
N ASP A 415 5.20 9.31 -4.63
CA ASP A 415 4.35 10.42 -4.18
C ASP A 415 3.25 10.79 -5.20
N ILE A 416 3.39 10.36 -6.46
CA ILE A 416 2.47 10.79 -7.53
C ILE A 416 1.02 10.35 -7.28
N PHE A 417 0.80 9.20 -6.65
CA PHE A 417 -0.54 8.70 -6.34
C PHE A 417 -1.27 9.60 -5.34
N PHE A 418 -0.54 10.21 -4.43
CA PHE A 418 -1.08 11.13 -3.42
C PHE A 418 -1.18 12.55 -3.96
N ARG A 419 -0.14 13.03 -4.62
CA ARG A 419 -0.04 14.38 -5.16
C ARG A 419 -0.93 14.59 -6.39
N LEU A 420 -0.92 13.65 -7.34
CA LEU A 420 -1.68 13.72 -8.58
C LEU A 420 -3.01 12.97 -8.52
N GLY A 421 -3.07 11.81 -7.85
CA GLY A 421 -4.26 10.97 -7.76
C GLY A 421 -5.18 11.28 -6.58
N SER A 422 -4.69 12.02 -5.57
CA SER A 422 -5.43 12.37 -4.34
C SER A 422 -5.82 11.19 -3.45
N TYR A 423 -5.14 10.05 -3.53
CA TYR A 423 -5.26 9.00 -2.54
C TYR A 423 -4.75 9.48 -1.17
N THR A 424 -5.24 8.89 -0.09
CA THR A 424 -4.84 9.26 1.28
C THR A 424 -3.90 8.25 1.92
N SER A 425 -3.86 7.04 1.35
CA SER A 425 -3.05 5.90 1.81
C SER A 425 -2.72 4.99 0.63
N SER A 426 -1.81 4.06 0.82
CA SER A 426 -1.60 2.93 -0.08
C SER A 426 -1.18 1.68 0.68
N ILE A 427 -1.25 0.52 0.01
CA ILE A 427 -0.72 -0.74 0.53
C ILE A 427 0.81 -0.71 0.49
N ASN A 428 1.46 -1.05 1.59
CA ASN A 428 2.89 -0.92 1.78
C ASN A 428 3.66 -2.22 1.48
N TYR A 429 3.68 -2.63 0.22
CA TYR A 429 4.44 -3.80 -0.23
C TYR A 429 5.94 -3.64 -0.02
N HIS A 430 6.45 -2.42 -0.12
CA HIS A 430 7.88 -2.18 0.08
C HIS A 430 8.31 -2.45 1.54
N LEU A 431 7.51 -2.05 2.53
CA LEU A 431 7.76 -2.40 3.93
C LEU A 431 7.73 -3.91 4.16
N ARG A 432 6.76 -4.62 3.55
CA ARG A 432 6.71 -6.08 3.55
C ARG A 432 8.04 -6.70 3.13
N ASP A 433 8.56 -6.28 1.98
CA ASP A 433 9.81 -6.81 1.43
C ASP A 433 11.03 -6.47 2.29
N LEU A 434 11.03 -5.29 2.91
CA LEU A 434 12.07 -4.89 3.86
C LEU A 434 12.03 -5.76 5.15
N ILE A 435 10.85 -6.00 5.72
CA ILE A 435 10.70 -6.87 6.91
C ILE A 435 11.16 -8.29 6.59
N ILE A 436 10.69 -8.87 5.48
CA ILE A 436 11.11 -10.21 5.03
C ILE A 436 12.61 -10.26 4.79
N SER A 437 13.18 -9.26 4.14
CA SER A 437 14.63 -9.20 3.87
C SER A 437 15.46 -9.10 5.14
N LEU A 438 14.97 -8.37 6.16
CA LEU A 438 15.61 -8.28 7.47
C LEU A 438 15.59 -9.65 8.17
N LEU A 439 14.41 -10.28 8.24
CA LEU A 439 14.24 -11.58 8.93
C LEU A 439 15.00 -12.70 8.24
N ARG A 440 15.10 -12.65 6.90
CA ARG A 440 15.95 -13.55 6.11
C ARG A 440 17.44 -13.17 6.10
N LYS A 441 17.85 -12.18 6.91
CA LYS A 441 19.25 -11.70 7.02
C LYS A 441 19.86 -11.17 5.71
N LYS A 442 19.02 -10.84 4.71
CA LYS A 442 19.47 -10.25 3.43
C LYS A 442 19.88 -8.79 3.57
N ILE A 443 19.28 -8.09 4.52
CA ILE A 443 19.65 -6.71 4.88
C ILE A 443 19.86 -6.59 6.39
N GLY A 444 20.68 -5.62 6.79
CA GLY A 444 20.85 -5.27 8.20
C GLY A 444 19.94 -4.11 8.64
N PRO A 445 19.88 -3.84 9.95
CA PRO A 445 19.04 -2.78 10.52
C PRO A 445 19.37 -1.37 9.99
N ASN A 446 20.62 -1.09 9.65
CA ASN A 446 21.01 0.21 9.07
C ASN A 446 20.41 0.41 7.68
N LYS A 447 20.37 -0.65 6.85
CA LYS A 447 19.75 -0.58 5.52
C LYS A 447 18.24 -0.40 5.65
N LEU A 448 17.58 -1.15 6.55
CA LEU A 448 16.16 -0.98 6.83
C LEU A 448 15.86 0.46 7.25
N ASN A 449 16.62 1.02 8.21
CA ASN A 449 16.44 2.39 8.66
C ASN A 449 16.61 3.41 7.52
N SER A 450 17.62 3.22 6.67
CA SER A 450 17.87 4.09 5.51
C SER A 450 16.71 4.05 4.49
N GLU A 451 16.16 2.86 4.20
CA GLU A 451 15.01 2.73 3.30
C GLU A 451 13.73 3.32 3.89
N LEU A 452 13.51 3.15 5.21
CA LEU A 452 12.39 3.78 5.90
C LEU A 452 12.50 5.32 5.87
N LEU A 453 13.69 5.89 6.06
CA LEU A 453 13.91 7.33 5.94
C LEU A 453 13.59 7.82 4.52
N LYS A 454 14.08 7.10 3.51
CA LYS A 454 13.78 7.41 2.11
C LYS A 454 12.28 7.37 1.83
N MET A 455 11.58 6.33 2.29
CA MET A 455 10.14 6.18 2.11
C MET A 455 9.37 7.33 2.78
N ARG A 456 9.70 7.65 4.04
CA ARG A 456 9.11 8.76 4.80
C ARG A 456 9.35 10.10 4.13
N PHE A 457 10.51 10.28 3.51
CA PHE A 457 10.83 11.49 2.76
C PHE A 457 10.02 11.59 1.46
N ILE A 458 9.97 10.52 0.65
CA ILE A 458 9.23 10.53 -0.63
C ILE A 458 7.74 10.77 -0.39
N LEU A 459 7.13 10.08 0.56
CA LEU A 459 5.69 10.12 0.81
C LEU A 459 5.25 11.30 1.68
N GLY A 460 6.17 11.87 2.49
CA GLY A 460 5.83 12.74 3.62
C GLY A 460 5.30 11.94 4.81
N GLU A 461 5.46 12.50 6.02
CA GLU A 461 5.05 11.83 7.27
C GLU A 461 3.55 11.56 7.33
N ASP A 462 2.74 12.46 6.80
CA ASP A 462 1.28 12.35 6.86
C ASP A 462 0.75 11.14 6.09
N VAL A 463 1.31 10.89 4.90
CA VAL A 463 0.99 9.70 4.11
C VAL A 463 1.60 8.46 4.73
N PHE A 464 2.91 8.50 5.06
CA PHE A 464 3.62 7.35 5.63
C PHE A 464 2.93 6.80 6.87
N ASN A 465 2.42 7.67 7.73
CA ASN A 465 1.74 7.30 8.97
C ASN A 465 0.28 6.83 8.78
N ARG A 466 -0.22 6.82 7.55
CA ARG A 466 -1.52 6.27 7.16
C ARG A 466 -1.41 5.10 6.19
N MET A 467 -0.18 4.64 5.89
CA MET A 467 0.02 3.48 4.99
C MET A 467 -0.62 2.23 5.58
N MET A 468 -1.30 1.44 4.74
CA MET A 468 -1.73 0.10 5.08
C MET A 468 -0.52 -0.84 5.02
N ASN A 469 0.05 -1.14 6.17
CA ASN A 469 1.23 -1.97 6.30
C ASN A 469 0.86 -3.46 6.31
N ILE A 470 1.53 -4.25 5.50
CA ILE A 470 1.27 -5.69 5.35
C ILE A 470 2.55 -6.51 5.50
N VAL A 471 2.42 -7.80 5.81
CA VAL A 471 3.46 -8.83 5.63
C VAL A 471 2.94 -10.00 4.77
N GLY A 472 1.63 -10.07 4.56
CA GLY A 472 0.93 -11.01 3.68
C GLY A 472 -0.39 -10.43 3.19
N SER A 473 -0.90 -10.95 2.08
CA SER A 473 -2.20 -10.60 1.49
C SER A 473 -2.71 -11.74 0.62
N HIS A 474 -3.91 -11.57 0.05
CA HIS A 474 -4.50 -12.52 -0.90
C HIS A 474 -3.75 -12.62 -2.26
N ASP A 475 -2.78 -11.72 -2.53
CA ASP A 475 -1.95 -11.70 -3.74
C ASP A 475 -0.51 -12.16 -3.50
N THR A 476 -0.17 -12.53 -2.28
CA THR A 476 1.19 -12.93 -1.92
C THR A 476 1.18 -14.27 -1.19
N PRO A 477 2.25 -15.08 -1.29
CA PRO A 477 2.41 -16.21 -0.39
C PRO A 477 2.32 -15.76 1.07
N ARG A 478 1.74 -16.62 1.93
CA ARG A 478 1.60 -16.35 3.36
C ARG A 478 2.93 -16.22 4.04
N ILE A 479 3.01 -15.37 5.07
CA ILE A 479 4.26 -15.07 5.75
C ILE A 479 4.91 -16.32 6.38
N GLY A 480 4.11 -17.27 6.88
CA GLY A 480 4.58 -18.54 7.40
C GLY A 480 5.34 -19.36 6.36
N THR A 481 4.80 -19.48 5.17
CA THR A 481 5.45 -20.14 4.03
C THR A 481 6.70 -19.39 3.56
N VAL A 482 6.62 -18.04 3.49
CA VAL A 482 7.75 -17.22 3.06
C VAL A 482 8.94 -17.34 4.00
N LEU A 483 8.72 -17.36 5.31
CA LEU A 483 9.78 -17.40 6.32
C LEU A 483 10.16 -18.82 6.76
N GLU A 484 9.36 -19.84 6.42
CA GLU A 484 9.56 -21.24 6.78
C GLU A 484 9.70 -21.45 8.30
N SER A 485 9.16 -20.51 9.09
CA SER A 485 9.27 -20.49 10.55
C SER A 485 8.07 -19.76 11.18
N LYS A 486 7.34 -20.45 12.06
CA LYS A 486 6.26 -19.85 12.87
C LYS A 486 6.80 -18.76 13.81
N SER A 487 8.00 -18.96 14.35
CA SER A 487 8.64 -17.98 15.24
C SER A 487 8.98 -16.69 14.49
N LEU A 488 9.57 -16.79 13.29
CA LEU A 488 9.84 -15.63 12.45
C LEU A 488 8.55 -14.95 11.95
N SER A 489 7.46 -15.71 11.76
CA SER A 489 6.15 -15.13 11.43
C SER A 489 5.63 -14.24 12.56
N LEU A 490 5.73 -14.68 13.81
CA LEU A 490 5.42 -13.84 14.98
C LEU A 490 6.35 -12.62 15.07
N CYS A 491 7.65 -12.77 14.76
CA CYS A 491 8.58 -11.64 14.67
C CYS A 491 8.15 -10.63 13.60
N ALA A 492 7.71 -11.10 12.42
CA ALA A 492 7.24 -10.24 11.34
C ALA A 492 6.02 -9.40 11.75
N TYR A 493 5.02 -10.02 12.35
CA TYR A 493 3.84 -9.32 12.86
C TYR A 493 4.16 -8.41 14.05
N SER A 494 5.06 -8.82 14.94
CA SER A 494 5.52 -7.95 16.04
C SER A 494 6.22 -6.69 15.53
N LEU A 495 7.07 -6.82 14.50
CA LEU A 495 7.65 -5.67 13.80
C LEU A 495 6.58 -4.80 13.15
N LEU A 496 5.61 -5.43 12.46
CA LEU A 496 4.51 -4.71 11.81
C LEU A 496 3.70 -3.89 12.82
N MET A 497 3.39 -4.48 13.98
CA MET A 497 2.57 -3.86 15.04
C MET A 497 3.26 -2.69 15.73
N ILE A 498 4.58 -2.59 15.70
CA ILE A 498 5.31 -1.42 16.23
C ILE A 498 5.63 -0.38 15.14
N MET A 499 5.29 -0.60 13.87
CA MET A 499 5.44 0.41 12.82
C MET A 499 4.32 1.46 12.90
N ASN A 500 4.65 2.72 12.53
CA ASN A 500 3.62 3.72 12.25
C ASN A 500 2.82 3.29 11.02
N GLY A 501 1.58 3.75 10.92
CA GLY A 501 0.64 3.33 9.88
C GLY A 501 -0.37 2.30 10.38
N MET A 502 -1.14 1.70 9.49
CA MET A 502 -2.23 0.77 9.76
C MET A 502 -1.76 -0.66 9.48
N PRO A 503 -1.40 -1.46 10.50
CA PRO A 503 -1.04 -2.86 10.28
C PRO A 503 -2.25 -3.66 9.81
N SER A 504 -2.06 -4.48 8.78
CA SER A 504 -3.08 -5.38 8.26
C SER A 504 -2.70 -6.83 8.48
N ILE A 505 -3.63 -7.58 9.03
CA ILE A 505 -3.54 -9.02 9.24
C ILE A 505 -4.31 -9.69 8.10
N TYR A 506 -3.67 -10.56 7.36
CA TYR A 506 -4.36 -11.40 6.40
C TYR A 506 -4.96 -12.60 7.13
N TYR A 507 -6.25 -12.86 6.94
CA TYR A 507 -6.99 -13.90 7.67
C TYR A 507 -6.22 -15.23 7.74
N GLY A 508 -6.18 -15.83 8.91
CA GLY A 508 -5.48 -17.08 9.17
C GLY A 508 -3.99 -16.95 9.47
N ASP A 509 -3.33 -15.81 9.17
CA ASP A 509 -1.94 -15.60 9.56
C ASP A 509 -1.80 -15.54 11.09
N GLU A 510 -2.84 -15.10 11.81
CA GLU A 510 -2.92 -15.12 13.29
C GLU A 510 -3.03 -16.53 13.87
N LEU A 511 -3.36 -17.52 13.03
CA LEU A 511 -3.39 -18.93 13.39
C LEU A 511 -2.13 -19.69 12.91
N GLY A 512 -1.21 -18.98 12.22
CA GLY A 512 -0.02 -19.55 11.64
C GLY A 512 -0.30 -20.41 10.40
N MET A 513 -1.33 -20.08 9.63
CA MET A 513 -1.63 -20.75 8.36
C MET A 513 -0.51 -20.57 7.36
N GLU A 514 -0.32 -21.60 6.53
CA GLU A 514 0.63 -21.62 5.42
C GLU A 514 -0.12 -21.59 4.08
N GLY A 515 0.57 -21.20 3.02
CA GLY A 515 0.09 -21.20 1.66
C GLY A 515 1.08 -20.52 0.72
N GLY A 516 1.33 -21.15 -0.41
CA GLY A 516 2.21 -20.68 -1.48
C GLY A 516 1.57 -19.55 -2.31
N PRO A 517 2.00 -19.35 -3.57
CA PRO A 517 1.37 -18.40 -4.48
C PRO A 517 -0.12 -18.69 -4.73
N ASP A 518 -0.88 -17.70 -5.21
CA ASP A 518 -2.27 -17.87 -5.64
C ASP A 518 -2.43 -19.09 -6.57
N PRO A 519 -3.40 -19.99 -6.31
CA PRO A 519 -4.50 -19.90 -5.32
C PRO A 519 -4.18 -20.42 -3.92
N ASP A 520 -3.01 -21.00 -3.65
CA ASP A 520 -2.69 -21.70 -2.41
C ASP A 520 -2.65 -20.76 -1.17
N CYS A 521 -2.32 -19.47 -1.34
CA CYS A 521 -2.42 -18.48 -0.25
C CYS A 521 -3.88 -18.23 0.22
N ARG A 522 -4.87 -18.67 -0.57
CA ARG A 522 -6.32 -18.46 -0.33
C ARG A 522 -7.00 -19.72 0.20
N ARG A 523 -6.30 -20.49 1.07
CA ARG A 523 -6.88 -21.64 1.79
C ARG A 523 -8.00 -21.17 2.72
N THR A 524 -8.93 -22.06 3.02
CA THR A 524 -10.00 -21.83 3.99
C THR A 524 -9.46 -21.65 5.39
N MET A 525 -10.17 -20.87 6.22
CA MET A 525 -9.78 -20.57 7.59
C MET A 525 -9.75 -21.83 8.46
N GLU A 526 -8.66 -22.04 9.18
CA GLU A 526 -8.43 -23.18 10.10
C GLU A 526 -8.95 -22.85 11.51
N TRP A 527 -10.27 -22.83 11.69
CA TRP A 527 -10.94 -22.40 12.93
C TRP A 527 -10.59 -23.27 14.15
N ASP A 528 -10.17 -24.50 13.95
CA ASP A 528 -9.71 -25.44 14.98
C ASP A 528 -8.40 -24.99 15.66
N LYS A 529 -7.64 -24.09 15.06
CA LYS A 529 -6.39 -23.52 15.62
C LYS A 529 -6.58 -22.28 16.49
N VAL A 530 -7.81 -21.82 16.65
CA VAL A 530 -8.12 -20.75 17.61
C VAL A 530 -7.75 -21.21 19.02
N ASP A 531 -7.22 -20.26 19.83
CA ASP A 531 -6.69 -20.50 21.19
C ASP A 531 -5.44 -21.37 21.29
N SER A 532 -4.80 -21.70 20.17
CA SER A 532 -3.44 -22.24 20.18
C SER A 532 -2.45 -21.27 20.84
N ASP A 533 -1.30 -21.76 21.29
CA ASP A 533 -0.28 -20.88 21.89
C ASP A 533 0.22 -19.81 20.89
N PHE A 534 0.29 -20.15 19.61
CA PHE A 534 0.63 -19.19 18.56
C PHE A 534 -0.42 -18.06 18.50
N HIS A 535 -1.70 -18.40 18.47
CA HIS A 535 -2.79 -17.43 18.44
C HIS A 535 -2.81 -16.54 19.70
N LYS A 536 -2.58 -17.11 20.88
CA LYS A 536 -2.52 -16.32 22.14
C LYS A 536 -1.38 -15.30 22.13
N ILE A 537 -0.19 -15.69 21.65
CA ILE A 537 0.95 -14.75 21.50
C ILE A 537 0.58 -13.67 20.48
N PHE A 538 0.02 -14.06 19.33
CA PHE A 538 -0.38 -13.12 18.30
C PHE A 538 -1.39 -12.08 18.80
N LYS A 539 -2.44 -12.52 19.53
CA LYS A 539 -3.43 -11.66 20.18
C LYS A 539 -2.76 -10.69 21.18
N SER A 540 -1.77 -11.17 21.93
CA SER A 540 -1.01 -10.33 22.87
C SER A 540 -0.19 -9.25 22.14
N VAL A 541 0.35 -9.53 20.96
CA VAL A 541 1.06 -8.53 20.12
C VAL A 541 0.12 -7.43 19.66
N ILE A 542 -1.11 -7.75 19.25
CA ILE A 542 -2.13 -6.75 18.90
C ILE A 542 -2.49 -5.90 20.12
N SER A 543 -2.74 -6.56 21.26
CA SER A 543 -3.06 -5.89 22.53
C SER A 543 -1.94 -4.93 22.96
N PHE A 544 -0.67 -5.34 22.78
CA PHE A 544 0.48 -4.48 23.06
C PHE A 544 0.41 -3.19 22.23
N ARG A 545 0.15 -3.28 20.91
CA ARG A 545 -0.02 -2.09 20.06
C ARG A 545 -1.12 -1.17 20.59
N ARG A 546 -2.29 -1.73 20.90
CA ARG A 546 -3.47 -0.96 21.34
C ARG A 546 -3.22 -0.21 22.64
N ASN A 547 -2.46 -0.79 23.55
CA ASN A 547 -2.21 -0.25 24.89
C ASN A 547 -1.00 0.69 24.96
N ASN A 548 -0.19 0.78 23.90
CA ASN A 548 1.05 1.54 23.90
C ASN A 548 1.13 2.54 22.77
N SER A 549 0.87 3.82 23.07
CA SER A 549 0.81 4.88 22.06
C SER A 549 2.11 5.06 21.27
N ALA A 550 3.28 4.80 21.87
CA ALA A 550 4.54 4.86 21.16
C ALA A 550 4.63 3.83 20.00
N SER A 551 3.87 2.73 20.04
CA SER A 551 3.87 1.73 18.98
C SER A 551 3.33 2.25 17.64
N TYR A 552 2.35 3.13 17.65
CA TYR A 552 1.70 3.68 16.45
C TYR A 552 1.94 5.19 16.24
N ASN A 553 2.41 5.90 17.27
CA ASN A 553 2.75 7.31 17.22
C ASN A 553 4.09 7.55 17.93
N GLY A 554 5.18 7.14 17.33
CA GLY A 554 6.51 7.30 17.92
C GLY A 554 7.62 7.39 16.88
N ILE A 555 8.75 7.94 17.34
CA ILE A 555 10.01 7.95 16.59
C ILE A 555 10.67 6.57 16.72
N MET A 556 11.23 6.06 15.64
CA MET A 556 11.88 4.76 15.59
C MET A 556 13.37 4.88 15.35
N LYS A 557 14.19 4.14 16.10
CA LYS A 557 15.64 4.03 15.92
C LYS A 557 16.05 2.56 15.90
N PHE A 558 16.85 2.20 14.92
CA PHE A 558 17.39 0.85 14.79
C PHE A 558 18.85 0.83 15.26
N ARG A 559 19.21 -0.22 15.99
CA ARG A 559 20.58 -0.47 16.45
C ARG A 559 20.92 -1.94 16.31
N ARG A 560 22.16 -2.25 15.99
CA ARG A 560 22.70 -3.60 16.11
C ARG A 560 23.62 -3.65 17.30
N ARG A 561 23.30 -4.46 18.30
CA ARG A 561 24.21 -4.69 19.42
C ARG A 561 25.37 -5.61 19.01
N ARG A 562 26.51 -5.51 19.69
CA ARG A 562 27.68 -6.38 19.47
C ARG A 562 27.34 -7.88 19.62
N SER A 563 26.36 -8.21 20.46
CA SER A 563 25.82 -9.55 20.65
C SER A 563 25.08 -10.14 19.44
N GLY A 564 24.84 -9.37 18.37
CA GLY A 564 24.06 -9.82 17.20
C GLY A 564 22.55 -9.50 17.28
N ILE A 565 22.06 -9.03 18.42
CA ILE A 565 20.66 -8.60 18.59
C ILE A 565 20.40 -7.34 17.75
N ILE A 566 19.27 -7.34 17.05
CA ILE A 566 18.67 -6.16 16.47
C ILE A 566 17.80 -5.51 17.55
N GLU A 567 18.15 -4.31 17.94
CA GLU A 567 17.41 -3.49 18.88
C GLU A 567 16.67 -2.39 18.11
N ILE A 568 15.36 -2.31 18.31
CA ILE A 568 14.53 -1.24 17.79
C ILE A 568 13.98 -0.47 18.97
N LEU A 569 14.38 0.80 19.09
CA LEU A 569 13.83 1.72 20.05
C LEU A 569 12.70 2.50 19.42
N LYS A 570 11.55 2.52 20.06
CA LYS A 570 10.42 3.34 19.66
C LYS A 570 9.93 4.18 20.83
N TYR A 571 9.81 5.48 20.62
CA TYR A 571 9.48 6.39 21.72
C TYR A 571 8.67 7.60 21.24
N ASN A 572 7.83 8.08 22.13
CA ASN A 572 7.17 9.38 22.07
C ASN A 572 7.47 10.18 23.36
N GLU A 573 6.75 11.27 23.61
CA GLU A 573 6.96 12.07 24.83
C GLU A 573 6.71 11.28 26.12
N ASN A 574 5.78 10.33 26.11
CA ASN A 574 5.24 9.66 27.30
C ASN A 574 5.76 8.23 27.48
N GLN A 575 6.22 7.59 26.41
CA GLN A 575 6.57 6.16 26.43
C GLN A 575 7.83 5.89 25.65
N LYS A 576 8.55 4.86 26.12
CA LYS A 576 9.68 4.26 25.38
C LYS A 576 9.49 2.75 25.34
N LEU A 577 9.56 2.21 24.14
CA LEU A 577 9.48 0.78 23.85
C LEU A 577 10.82 0.31 23.31
N GLU A 578 11.19 -0.91 23.67
CA GLU A 578 12.39 -1.58 23.15
C GLU A 578 11.98 -2.93 22.59
N PHE A 579 12.22 -3.16 21.31
CA PHE A 579 12.04 -4.44 20.64
C PHE A 579 13.42 -5.05 20.37
N ASN A 580 13.69 -6.19 20.99
CA ASN A 580 14.91 -6.95 20.83
C ASN A 580 14.61 -8.22 20.01
N LEU A 581 15.33 -8.42 18.93
CA LEU A 581 15.18 -9.54 18.02
C LEU A 581 16.51 -10.26 17.85
N ASN A 582 16.54 -11.56 18.13
CA ASN A 582 17.71 -12.39 17.93
C ASN A 582 17.62 -13.14 16.58
N LEU A 583 18.34 -12.64 15.59
CA LEU A 583 18.54 -13.34 14.32
C LEU A 583 19.88 -14.10 14.26
N GLY A 584 20.62 -14.21 15.37
CA GLY A 584 21.84 -15.00 15.48
C GLY A 584 21.56 -16.52 15.55
N ASN A 585 22.62 -17.29 15.76
CA ASN A 585 22.54 -18.76 15.88
C ASN A 585 22.78 -19.23 17.32
N ALA A 586 22.93 -18.33 18.28
CA ALA A 586 23.21 -18.62 19.67
C ALA A 586 22.24 -17.89 20.61
N ASN A 587 22.04 -18.47 21.77
CA ASN A 587 21.30 -17.83 22.85
C ASN A 587 22.04 -16.58 23.35
N ILE A 588 21.30 -15.50 23.57
CA ILE A 588 21.88 -14.24 24.00
C ILE A 588 21.20 -13.77 25.29
N ARG A 589 22.03 -13.55 26.35
CA ARG A 589 21.55 -13.02 27.62
C ARG A 589 21.31 -11.49 27.52
N ILE A 590 20.16 -11.03 28.02
CA ILE A 590 19.79 -9.61 28.09
C ILE A 590 19.52 -9.19 29.54
N LYS A 591 19.28 -7.90 29.76
CA LYS A 591 18.83 -7.42 31.08
C LYS A 591 17.42 -7.90 31.39
N ARG A 592 17.15 -8.16 32.66
CA ARG A 592 15.80 -8.51 33.13
C ARG A 592 14.87 -7.28 33.09
N PHE A 593 13.65 -7.46 32.63
CA PHE A 593 12.60 -6.43 32.59
C PHE A 593 11.36 -6.93 33.36
N LYS A 594 10.57 -5.99 33.90
CA LYS A 594 9.39 -6.32 34.69
C LYS A 594 8.19 -6.72 33.81
N GLU A 595 8.04 -6.05 32.68
CA GLU A 595 6.94 -6.27 31.75
C GLU A 595 7.49 -6.48 30.34
N GLU A 596 7.25 -7.65 29.78
CA GLU A 596 7.71 -7.98 28.42
C GLU A 596 6.70 -8.90 27.73
N LEU A 597 6.60 -8.72 26.40
CA LEU A 597 5.90 -9.61 25.51
C LEU A 597 6.92 -10.33 24.63
N THR A 598 6.80 -11.65 24.53
CA THR A 598 7.80 -12.46 23.83
C THR A 598 7.18 -13.73 23.24
N ASN A 599 7.84 -14.28 22.23
CA ASN A 599 7.64 -15.66 21.76
C ASN A 599 8.64 -16.65 22.37
N SER A 600 9.44 -16.21 23.33
CA SER A 600 10.42 -17.08 24.02
C SER A 600 9.74 -18.13 24.89
N LYS A 601 10.40 -19.29 25.03
CA LYS A 601 10.00 -20.33 25.99
C LYS A 601 10.13 -19.81 27.43
N SER A 602 9.33 -20.34 28.35
CA SER A 602 9.30 -19.91 29.77
C SER A 602 10.65 -20.02 30.47
N GLU A 603 11.47 -21.05 30.16
CA GLU A 603 12.85 -21.19 30.69
C GLU A 603 13.76 -20.05 30.23
N ASN A 604 13.70 -19.66 28.94
CA ASN A 604 14.48 -18.55 28.40
C ASN A 604 14.11 -17.23 29.07
N ILE A 605 12.82 -17.06 29.39
CA ILE A 605 12.33 -15.83 30.07
C ILE A 605 12.92 -15.76 31.47
N ARG A 606 12.92 -16.87 32.24
CA ARG A 606 13.48 -16.95 33.60
C ARG A 606 14.97 -16.66 33.62
N GLU A 607 15.72 -17.16 32.63
CA GLU A 607 17.17 -16.97 32.51
C GLU A 607 17.56 -15.65 31.81
N ASN A 608 16.62 -14.85 31.39
CA ASN A 608 16.85 -13.62 30.61
C ASN A 608 17.59 -13.87 29.27
N ILE A 609 17.22 -14.92 28.58
CA ILE A 609 17.81 -15.36 27.31
C ILE A 609 16.83 -15.09 26.18
N ILE A 610 17.33 -14.61 25.05
CA ILE A 610 16.62 -14.60 23.77
C ILE A 610 17.30 -15.65 22.88
N ALA A 611 16.60 -16.74 22.59
CA ALA A 611 17.07 -17.75 21.67
C ALA A 611 17.01 -17.30 20.21
N PRO A 612 17.64 -17.99 19.26
CA PRO A 612 17.48 -17.71 17.83
C PRO A 612 16.00 -17.62 17.41
N GLU A 613 15.68 -16.66 16.56
CA GLU A 613 14.31 -16.38 16.06
C GLU A 613 13.30 -15.99 17.14
N GLU A 614 13.76 -15.59 18.32
CA GLU A 614 12.89 -15.05 19.36
C GLU A 614 12.98 -13.54 19.43
N PHE A 615 11.91 -12.92 19.94
CA PHE A 615 11.86 -11.50 20.22
C PHE A 615 11.44 -11.21 21.65
N ARG A 616 11.76 -9.99 22.10
CA ARG A 616 11.20 -9.37 23.31
C ARG A 616 10.80 -7.95 23.04
N LEU A 617 9.58 -7.61 23.39
CA LEU A 617 9.00 -6.29 23.28
C LEU A 617 8.74 -5.77 24.70
N ILE A 618 9.36 -4.65 25.05
CA ILE A 618 9.53 -4.19 26.41
C ILE A 618 9.09 -2.74 26.51
N ILE A 619 8.42 -2.39 27.61
CA ILE A 619 8.18 -1.00 28.03
C ILE A 619 9.34 -0.58 28.94
N VAL A 620 10.03 0.53 28.60
CA VAL A 620 11.23 0.99 29.29
C VAL A 620 10.99 2.29 30.05
#